data_0d489c0a32295ffc1f450192e68ee8b8
#
_entry.id   0d489c0a32295ffc1f450192e68ee8b8
#
_cell.length_a   1.000
_cell.length_b   1.000
_cell.length_c   1.000
_cell.angle_alpha   90.00
_cell.angle_beta   90.00
_cell.angle_gamma   90.00
#
_symmetry.space_group_name_H-M   'P 1'
#
loop_
_entity.id
_entity.type
_entity.pdbx_description
1 polymer ?
#
loop_
_entity_poly.entity_id
_entity_poly.type
_entity_poly.pdbx_seq_one_letter_code
_entity_poly.pdbx_strand_id
1 'polypeptide(L)'
;MNVFDEVRLTQLAKRAGCAAKQPPGYLLPLLQSLPAITDPKVLVGSATADDAAVYQLSDELALVLTTDFFTPIVDSPYDFGAVAAANALSDVYAMGGKPLTALSIVGFPDEALPPEVLVEILRGATDKAAEAGIAIVGGHTIKSEEPIFGLAVVGTIHPERVLSNDRAQPGDWLILTKPLGLGIITTAAKNGEDRLGAIAEALKIMTTLNRAAAEVFCRVGTRALTDVTGFGLLGHLRNMVVASRVHATICFDQVPVLDAAREYVKGGGAPGGTYANHRFLADWVSYAPDLDQDDQLLLCDAQTSGGLLAAVPAAQAKEVLKALGEAGVAHAAVIGSISADPPGRISVVRQGDL
;
A
#
# COMPACT_ATOMS: atom_id res chain seq x y z
N MET A 1 -25.80 -14.49 -22.49
CA MET A 1 -25.21 -14.62 -21.14
C MET A 1 -23.79 -14.12 -21.27
N ASN A 2 -23.41 -13.11 -20.50
CA ASN A 2 -22.06 -12.55 -20.59
C ASN A 2 -21.09 -13.55 -19.93
N VAL A 3 -20.00 -13.93 -20.60
CA VAL A 3 -19.01 -14.90 -20.11
C VAL A 3 -18.49 -14.52 -18.72
N PHE A 4 -18.54 -13.23 -18.38
CA PHE A 4 -18.05 -12.70 -17.10
C PHE A 4 -19.05 -12.85 -15.94
N ASP A 5 -20.34 -13.08 -16.20
CA ASP A 5 -21.37 -13.17 -15.15
C ASP A 5 -21.22 -14.45 -14.28
N GLU A 6 -20.55 -15.47 -14.81
CA GLU A 6 -20.31 -16.75 -14.13
C GLU A 6 -18.89 -16.85 -13.55
N VAL A 7 -17.98 -15.92 -13.91
CA VAL A 7 -16.58 -15.98 -13.47
C VAL A 7 -16.43 -15.35 -12.08
N ARG A 8 -15.98 -16.14 -11.12
CA ARG A 8 -15.69 -15.71 -9.76
C ARG A 8 -14.18 -15.82 -9.52
N LEU A 9 -13.42 -14.82 -9.99
CA LEU A 9 -11.95 -14.80 -9.88
C LEU A 9 -11.46 -14.98 -8.44
N THR A 10 -12.15 -14.35 -7.48
CA THR A 10 -11.79 -14.44 -6.07
C THR A 10 -11.88 -15.86 -5.51
N GLN A 11 -12.72 -16.72 -6.07
CA GLN A 11 -12.88 -18.12 -5.64
C GLN A 11 -11.74 -19.03 -6.14
N LEU A 12 -11.03 -18.62 -7.19
CA LEU A 12 -9.82 -19.31 -7.68
C LEU A 12 -8.58 -18.98 -6.85
N ALA A 13 -8.61 -17.89 -6.07
CA ALA A 13 -7.51 -17.46 -5.23
C ALA A 13 -7.59 -18.11 -3.84
N LYS A 14 -6.62 -18.93 -3.46
CA LYS A 14 -6.50 -19.51 -2.10
C LYS A 14 -6.25 -18.41 -1.06
N ARG A 15 -5.47 -17.41 -1.42
CA ARG A 15 -5.23 -16.18 -0.66
C ARG A 15 -5.39 -15.00 -1.61
N ALA A 16 -5.91 -13.85 -1.16
CA ALA A 16 -6.26 -12.76 -2.06
C ALA A 16 -5.46 -11.48 -1.76
N GLY A 17 -5.12 -10.75 -2.82
CA GLY A 17 -4.53 -9.42 -2.77
C GLY A 17 -3.19 -9.34 -2.02
N CYS A 18 -2.87 -8.13 -1.55
CA CYS A 18 -1.66 -7.88 -0.76
C CYS A 18 -1.63 -8.61 0.58
N ALA A 19 -2.77 -9.09 1.10
CA ALA A 19 -2.83 -9.97 2.28
C ALA A 19 -2.21 -11.36 2.05
N ALA A 20 -1.93 -11.73 0.79
CA ALA A 20 -1.23 -12.96 0.43
C ALA A 20 0.31 -12.83 0.52
N LYS A 21 0.86 -11.64 0.74
CA LYS A 21 2.31 -11.42 0.92
C LYS A 21 2.83 -12.27 2.09
N GLN A 22 4.08 -12.74 1.97
CA GLN A 22 4.73 -13.43 3.10
C GLN A 22 4.87 -12.47 4.27
N PRO A 23 4.54 -12.91 5.51
CA PRO A 23 4.64 -12.02 6.67
C PRO A 23 6.08 -11.52 6.86
N PRO A 24 6.28 -10.29 7.35
CA PRO A 24 7.63 -9.75 7.59
C PRO A 24 8.48 -10.63 8.50
N GLY A 25 7.88 -11.26 9.51
CA GLY A 25 8.57 -12.18 10.42
C GLY A 25 9.14 -13.43 9.73
N TYR A 26 8.59 -13.83 8.57
CA TYR A 26 9.14 -14.91 7.76
C TYR A 26 10.22 -14.40 6.78
N LEU A 27 9.95 -13.28 6.11
CA LEU A 27 10.79 -12.80 5.00
C LEU A 27 12.06 -12.10 5.50
N LEU A 28 11.97 -11.25 6.52
CA LEU A 28 13.11 -10.44 6.98
C LEU A 28 14.32 -11.28 7.40
N PRO A 29 14.22 -12.38 8.18
CA PRO A 29 15.37 -13.20 8.52
C PRO A 29 16.05 -13.81 7.29
N LEU A 30 15.27 -14.16 6.25
CA LEU A 30 15.81 -14.71 5.00
C LEU A 30 16.60 -13.65 4.25
N LEU A 31 16.05 -12.45 4.10
CA LEU A 31 16.75 -11.34 3.43
C LEU A 31 18.02 -10.92 4.18
N GLN A 32 18.02 -10.92 5.51
CA GLN A 32 19.19 -10.62 6.33
C GLN A 32 20.32 -11.64 6.18
N SER A 33 20.03 -12.86 5.74
CA SER A 33 21.03 -13.89 5.45
C SER A 33 21.75 -13.72 4.11
N LEU A 34 21.24 -12.83 3.24
CA LEU A 34 21.85 -12.55 1.95
C LEU A 34 23.05 -11.62 2.08
N PRO A 35 24.04 -11.70 1.16
CA PRO A 35 25.14 -10.74 1.11
C PRO A 35 24.61 -9.29 1.01
N ALA A 36 25.25 -8.38 1.72
CA ALA A 36 24.94 -6.96 1.64
C ALA A 36 25.17 -6.43 0.22
N ILE A 37 24.29 -5.55 -0.23
CA ILE A 37 24.46 -4.83 -1.49
C ILE A 37 25.60 -3.82 -1.29
N THR A 38 26.64 -3.92 -2.13
CA THR A 38 27.86 -3.08 -2.02
C THR A 38 28.03 -2.10 -3.18
N ASP A 39 27.14 -2.13 -4.19
CA ASP A 39 27.18 -1.19 -5.31
C ASP A 39 26.79 0.22 -4.82
N PRO A 40 27.71 1.23 -4.88
CA PRO A 40 27.45 2.58 -4.41
C PRO A 40 26.37 3.32 -5.23
N LYS A 41 25.99 2.81 -6.39
CA LYS A 41 24.89 3.35 -7.21
C LYS A 41 23.50 2.93 -6.70
N VAL A 42 23.43 1.94 -5.80
CA VAL A 42 22.18 1.58 -5.13
C VAL A 42 21.95 2.56 -3.99
N LEU A 43 21.11 3.57 -4.22
CA LEU A 43 20.79 4.60 -3.23
C LEU A 43 19.80 4.07 -2.18
N VAL A 44 18.84 3.26 -2.62
CA VAL A 44 17.86 2.56 -1.76
C VAL A 44 17.79 1.10 -2.19
N GLY A 45 17.97 0.20 -1.25
CA GLY A 45 17.88 -1.25 -1.44
C GLY A 45 16.99 -1.89 -0.38
N SER A 46 17.24 -3.17 -0.07
CA SER A 46 16.39 -3.94 0.85
C SER A 46 16.60 -3.62 2.35
N ALA A 47 17.54 -2.76 2.71
CA ALA A 47 17.94 -2.56 4.12
C ALA A 47 16.92 -1.79 4.95
N THR A 48 16.22 -0.82 4.38
CA THR A 48 15.27 0.09 5.03
C THR A 48 13.81 -0.29 4.79
N ALA A 49 13.58 -1.40 4.04
CA ALA A 49 12.25 -1.90 3.67
C ALA A 49 11.37 -0.80 3.06
N ASP A 50 11.97 -0.01 2.16
CA ASP A 50 11.29 0.98 1.33
C ASP A 50 10.45 0.29 0.24
N ASP A 51 9.55 1.05 -0.38
CA ASP A 51 8.57 0.56 -1.34
C ASP A 51 9.22 0.14 -2.68
N ALA A 52 10.32 0.80 -3.07
CA ALA A 52 11.06 0.47 -4.28
C ALA A 52 12.57 0.64 -4.13
N ALA A 53 13.34 -0.07 -4.96
CA ALA A 53 14.77 0.16 -5.09
C ALA A 53 15.04 1.42 -5.90
N VAL A 54 16.14 2.15 -5.56
CA VAL A 54 16.60 3.33 -6.31
C VAL A 54 18.04 3.10 -6.75
N TYR A 55 18.27 3.16 -8.07
CA TYR A 55 19.56 2.96 -8.70
C TYR A 55 20.03 4.20 -9.46
N GLN A 56 21.14 4.77 -9.08
CA GLN A 56 21.67 5.99 -9.68
C GLN A 56 22.33 5.71 -11.05
N LEU A 57 21.90 6.45 -12.07
CA LEU A 57 22.51 6.42 -13.41
C LEU A 57 23.53 7.55 -13.60
N SER A 58 23.20 8.75 -13.10
CA SER A 58 24.05 9.95 -13.14
C SER A 58 23.80 10.82 -11.91
N ASP A 59 24.45 11.95 -11.80
CA ASP A 59 24.26 12.90 -10.68
C ASP A 59 22.84 13.50 -10.65
N GLU A 60 22.13 13.52 -11.78
CA GLU A 60 20.79 14.11 -11.92
C GLU A 60 19.68 13.07 -12.12
N LEU A 61 20.03 11.81 -12.36
CA LEU A 61 19.05 10.77 -12.72
C LEU A 61 19.29 9.47 -11.98
N ALA A 62 18.23 8.96 -11.35
CA ALA A 62 18.15 7.61 -10.82
C ALA A 62 16.87 6.91 -11.32
N LEU A 63 16.92 5.59 -11.39
CA LEU A 63 15.76 4.74 -11.64
C LEU A 63 15.12 4.35 -10.31
N VAL A 64 13.79 4.32 -10.30
CA VAL A 64 12.97 3.70 -9.26
C VAL A 64 12.45 2.40 -9.82
N LEU A 65 12.70 1.28 -9.15
CA LEU A 65 12.45 -0.07 -9.65
C LEU A 65 11.61 -0.84 -8.63
N THR A 66 10.44 -1.27 -9.04
CA THR A 66 9.56 -2.09 -8.21
C THR A 66 8.89 -3.21 -8.97
N THR A 67 8.40 -4.20 -8.25
CA THR A 67 7.59 -5.30 -8.76
C THR A 67 6.53 -5.65 -7.73
N ASP A 68 5.26 -5.44 -8.08
CA ASP A 68 4.15 -5.87 -7.23
C ASP A 68 3.08 -6.61 -8.06
N PHE A 69 2.66 -7.77 -7.54
CA PHE A 69 1.66 -8.64 -8.14
C PHE A 69 0.94 -9.45 -7.07
N PHE A 70 -0.30 -9.81 -7.34
CA PHE A 70 -1.12 -10.56 -6.41
C PHE A 70 -2.24 -11.34 -7.10
N THR A 71 -2.93 -12.17 -6.34
CA THR A 71 -4.10 -12.93 -6.76
C THR A 71 -5.38 -12.09 -6.64
N PRO A 72 -6.48 -12.40 -7.35
CA PRO A 72 -7.67 -11.57 -7.39
C PRO A 72 -8.29 -11.27 -6.02
N ILE A 73 -8.65 -9.99 -5.84
CA ILE A 73 -9.38 -9.46 -4.68
C ILE A 73 -10.82 -9.09 -5.03
N VAL A 74 -11.13 -9.03 -6.32
CA VAL A 74 -12.45 -8.72 -6.88
C VAL A 74 -12.74 -9.66 -8.03
N ASP A 75 -14.03 -9.86 -8.34
CA ASP A 75 -14.45 -10.81 -9.38
C ASP A 75 -14.44 -10.19 -10.79
N SER A 76 -14.57 -8.86 -10.92
CA SER A 76 -14.45 -8.17 -12.21
C SER A 76 -12.99 -8.24 -12.71
N PRO A 77 -12.73 -8.88 -13.88
CA PRO A 77 -11.38 -8.97 -14.42
C PRO A 77 -10.78 -7.60 -14.72
N TYR A 78 -11.57 -6.68 -15.27
CA TYR A 78 -11.15 -5.31 -15.57
C TYR A 78 -10.70 -4.57 -14.30
N ASP A 79 -11.54 -4.62 -13.24
CA ASP A 79 -11.22 -3.95 -11.98
C ASP A 79 -10.00 -4.57 -11.28
N PHE A 80 -9.84 -5.90 -11.36
CA PHE A 80 -8.65 -6.58 -10.85
C PHE A 80 -7.38 -6.03 -11.53
N GLY A 81 -7.39 -5.94 -12.86
CA GLY A 81 -6.28 -5.35 -13.62
C GLY A 81 -6.00 -3.89 -13.26
N ALA A 82 -7.05 -3.08 -13.13
CA ALA A 82 -6.94 -1.67 -12.78
C ALA A 82 -6.37 -1.46 -11.36
N VAL A 83 -6.83 -2.24 -10.36
CA VAL A 83 -6.32 -2.19 -8.99
C VAL A 83 -4.86 -2.65 -8.94
N ALA A 84 -4.51 -3.73 -9.65
CA ALA A 84 -3.14 -4.24 -9.67
C ALA A 84 -2.15 -3.22 -10.27
N ALA A 85 -2.56 -2.52 -11.33
CA ALA A 85 -1.75 -1.44 -11.90
C ALA A 85 -1.63 -0.23 -10.95
N ALA A 86 -2.74 0.20 -10.34
CA ALA A 86 -2.71 1.31 -9.37
C ALA A 86 -1.79 1.00 -8.18
N ASN A 87 -1.84 -0.24 -7.68
CA ASN A 87 -1.02 -0.71 -6.57
C ASN A 87 0.48 -0.72 -6.94
N ALA A 88 0.86 -1.31 -8.08
CA ALA A 88 2.27 -1.37 -8.49
C ALA A 88 2.86 0.01 -8.82
N LEU A 89 2.05 0.94 -9.34
CA LEU A 89 2.47 2.33 -9.59
C LEU A 89 2.69 3.11 -8.29
N SER A 90 2.01 2.72 -7.20
CA SER A 90 2.05 3.40 -5.92
C SER A 90 3.44 3.42 -5.30
N ASP A 91 4.20 2.35 -5.42
CA ASP A 91 5.58 2.25 -4.93
C ASP A 91 6.48 3.36 -5.52
N VAL A 92 6.32 3.63 -6.82
CA VAL A 92 7.08 4.71 -7.48
C VAL A 92 6.69 6.07 -6.93
N TYR A 93 5.39 6.30 -6.71
CA TYR A 93 4.90 7.54 -6.10
C TYR A 93 5.36 7.70 -4.65
N ALA A 94 5.40 6.62 -3.87
CA ALA A 94 5.87 6.62 -2.48
C ALA A 94 7.35 7.01 -2.36
N MET A 95 8.18 6.63 -3.35
CA MET A 95 9.58 7.07 -3.41
C MET A 95 9.75 8.53 -3.88
N GLY A 96 8.67 9.24 -4.21
CA GLY A 96 8.72 10.58 -4.82
C GLY A 96 9.06 10.57 -6.32
N GLY A 97 9.06 9.38 -6.93
CA GLY A 97 9.42 9.16 -8.34
C GLY A 97 8.26 9.42 -9.30
N LYS A 98 8.60 9.49 -10.58
CA LYS A 98 7.65 9.57 -11.69
C LYS A 98 7.69 8.27 -12.49
N PRO A 99 6.58 7.51 -12.59
CA PRO A 99 6.52 6.33 -13.45
C PRO A 99 6.92 6.65 -14.89
N LEU A 100 7.68 5.76 -15.52
CA LEU A 100 8.18 5.89 -16.90
C LEU A 100 7.55 4.85 -17.82
N THR A 101 7.55 3.59 -17.40
CA THR A 101 7.01 2.45 -18.17
C THR A 101 6.81 1.25 -17.26
N ALA A 102 6.09 0.23 -17.75
CA ALA A 102 5.88 -1.00 -17.00
C ALA A 102 5.91 -2.25 -17.90
N LEU A 103 6.16 -3.39 -17.26
CA LEU A 103 6.01 -4.73 -17.83
C LEU A 103 4.95 -5.50 -17.03
N SER A 104 4.06 -6.23 -17.71
CA SER A 104 3.06 -7.07 -17.05
C SER A 104 3.66 -8.40 -16.59
N ILE A 105 3.23 -8.85 -15.40
CA ILE A 105 3.53 -10.17 -14.83
C ILE A 105 2.22 -10.93 -14.74
N VAL A 106 2.14 -12.07 -15.44
CA VAL A 106 0.90 -12.82 -15.59
C VAL A 106 1.11 -14.30 -15.26
N GLY A 107 0.35 -14.81 -14.28
CA GLY A 107 0.06 -16.23 -14.12
C GLY A 107 -1.41 -16.47 -14.48
N PHE A 108 -1.71 -17.35 -15.44
CA PHE A 108 -3.08 -17.51 -15.89
C PHE A 108 -3.49 -18.99 -16.00
N PRO A 109 -4.63 -19.39 -15.39
CA PRO A 109 -5.15 -20.76 -15.45
C PRO A 109 -5.99 -20.95 -16.72
N ASP A 110 -5.32 -21.14 -17.86
CA ASP A 110 -5.93 -21.24 -19.21
C ASP A 110 -6.85 -22.47 -19.40
N GLU A 111 -6.82 -23.43 -18.48
CA GLU A 111 -7.75 -24.55 -18.44
C GLU A 111 -9.05 -24.23 -17.69
N ALA A 112 -9.01 -23.27 -16.76
CA ALA A 112 -10.13 -22.90 -15.91
C ALA A 112 -10.84 -21.61 -16.36
N LEU A 113 -10.15 -20.73 -17.06
CA LEU A 113 -10.64 -19.42 -17.48
C LEU A 113 -10.49 -19.22 -18.99
N PRO A 114 -11.49 -18.63 -19.65
CA PRO A 114 -11.39 -18.28 -21.06
C PRO A 114 -10.43 -17.09 -21.27
N PRO A 115 -9.77 -16.99 -22.45
CA PRO A 115 -8.76 -15.95 -22.71
C PRO A 115 -9.31 -14.53 -22.65
N GLU A 116 -10.62 -14.33 -22.83
CA GLU A 116 -11.29 -13.04 -22.72
C GLU A 116 -11.16 -12.44 -21.33
N VAL A 117 -11.08 -13.27 -20.28
CA VAL A 117 -10.83 -12.83 -18.90
C VAL A 117 -9.44 -12.16 -18.80
N LEU A 118 -8.42 -12.77 -19.41
CA LEU A 118 -7.09 -12.16 -19.43
C LEU A 118 -7.05 -10.85 -20.22
N VAL A 119 -7.79 -10.79 -21.33
CA VAL A 119 -7.92 -9.55 -22.12
C VAL A 119 -8.48 -8.41 -21.27
N GLU A 120 -9.52 -8.67 -20.47
CA GLU A 120 -10.12 -7.66 -19.60
C GLU A 120 -9.17 -7.25 -18.45
N ILE A 121 -8.43 -8.19 -17.86
CA ILE A 121 -7.40 -7.85 -16.85
C ILE A 121 -6.34 -6.91 -17.45
N LEU A 122 -5.81 -7.27 -18.62
CA LEU A 122 -4.81 -6.46 -19.32
C LEU A 122 -5.37 -5.10 -19.73
N ARG A 123 -6.64 -5.02 -20.14
CA ARG A 123 -7.32 -3.77 -20.50
C ARG A 123 -7.41 -2.84 -19.29
N GLY A 124 -7.92 -3.33 -18.15
CA GLY A 124 -8.01 -2.54 -16.91
C GLY A 124 -6.66 -1.98 -16.47
N ALA A 125 -5.61 -2.81 -16.55
CA ALA A 125 -4.25 -2.37 -16.23
C ALA A 125 -3.72 -1.33 -17.24
N THR A 126 -3.99 -1.51 -18.53
CA THR A 126 -3.54 -0.60 -19.59
C THR A 126 -4.21 0.77 -19.45
N ASP A 127 -5.52 0.79 -19.18
CA ASP A 127 -6.27 2.04 -18.97
C ASP A 127 -5.73 2.80 -17.75
N LYS A 128 -5.42 2.07 -16.67
CA LYS A 128 -4.83 2.68 -15.46
C LYS A 128 -3.40 3.18 -15.68
N ALA A 129 -2.58 2.45 -16.44
CA ALA A 129 -1.24 2.90 -16.84
C ALA A 129 -1.32 4.17 -17.73
N ALA A 130 -2.28 4.22 -18.66
CA ALA A 130 -2.53 5.42 -19.48
C ALA A 130 -2.96 6.63 -18.64
N GLU A 131 -3.80 6.43 -17.60
CA GLU A 131 -4.15 7.48 -16.63
C GLU A 131 -2.91 8.00 -15.88
N ALA A 132 -1.95 7.12 -15.56
CA ALA A 132 -0.67 7.51 -14.98
C ALA A 132 0.29 8.19 -15.98
N GLY A 133 -0.06 8.21 -17.28
CA GLY A 133 0.74 8.80 -18.35
C GLY A 133 1.87 7.90 -18.83
N ILE A 134 1.77 6.58 -18.64
CA ILE A 134 2.76 5.59 -19.10
C ILE A 134 2.11 4.49 -19.96
N ALA A 135 2.95 3.68 -20.60
CA ALA A 135 2.53 2.48 -21.31
C ALA A 135 3.08 1.20 -20.65
N ILE A 136 2.29 0.12 -20.71
CA ILE A 136 2.77 -1.24 -20.49
C ILE A 136 3.38 -1.70 -21.81
N VAL A 137 4.71 -1.86 -21.86
CA VAL A 137 5.45 -2.07 -23.12
C VAL A 137 5.80 -3.54 -23.41
N GLY A 138 5.37 -4.44 -22.55
CA GLY A 138 5.61 -5.87 -22.67
C GLY A 138 5.31 -6.59 -21.37
N GLY A 139 5.84 -7.77 -21.20
CA GLY A 139 5.67 -8.55 -19.99
C GLY A 139 5.99 -10.02 -20.16
N HIS A 140 5.60 -10.83 -19.17
CA HIS A 140 5.79 -12.27 -19.17
C HIS A 140 4.53 -13.00 -18.70
N THR A 141 4.19 -14.11 -19.35
CA THR A 141 3.00 -14.91 -19.03
C THR A 141 3.40 -16.36 -18.84
N ILE A 142 2.93 -16.96 -17.75
CA ILE A 142 3.07 -18.38 -17.46
C ILE A 142 1.72 -19.04 -17.19
N LYS A 143 1.63 -20.35 -17.35
CA LYS A 143 0.50 -21.14 -16.83
C LYS A 143 0.58 -21.21 -15.32
N SER A 144 -0.57 -21.10 -14.64
CA SER A 144 -0.68 -21.11 -13.19
C SER A 144 -2.00 -21.75 -12.78
N GLU A 145 -2.08 -22.30 -11.57
CA GLU A 145 -3.34 -22.80 -11.00
C GLU A 145 -4.27 -21.67 -10.57
N GLU A 146 -3.70 -20.53 -10.18
CA GLU A 146 -4.43 -19.34 -9.72
C GLU A 146 -4.13 -18.16 -10.66
N PRO A 147 -5.10 -17.27 -10.91
CA PRO A 147 -4.80 -16.02 -11.59
C PRO A 147 -3.82 -15.18 -10.75
N ILE A 148 -2.75 -14.72 -11.37
CA ILE A 148 -1.76 -13.81 -10.79
C ILE A 148 -1.57 -12.69 -11.78
N PHE A 149 -1.66 -11.45 -11.31
CA PHE A 149 -1.42 -10.29 -12.15
C PHE A 149 -0.76 -9.16 -11.36
N GLY A 150 0.11 -8.43 -12.03
CA GLY A 150 0.74 -7.22 -11.54
C GLY A 150 1.72 -6.65 -12.55
N LEU A 151 2.50 -5.67 -12.09
CA LEU A 151 3.47 -4.98 -12.93
C LEU A 151 4.85 -4.95 -12.29
N ALA A 152 5.88 -5.02 -13.14
CA ALA A 152 7.18 -4.48 -12.84
C ALA A 152 7.21 -3.05 -13.40
N VAL A 153 7.39 -2.06 -12.52
CA VAL A 153 7.36 -0.65 -12.88
C VAL A 153 8.74 -0.03 -12.79
N VAL A 154 9.09 0.72 -13.83
CA VAL A 154 10.28 1.57 -13.85
C VAL A 154 9.84 3.02 -13.76
N GLY A 155 10.38 3.75 -12.79
CA GLY A 155 10.21 5.18 -12.64
C GLY A 155 11.55 5.91 -12.70
N THR A 156 11.50 7.23 -12.68
CA THR A 156 12.67 8.11 -12.63
C THR A 156 12.54 9.11 -11.49
N ILE A 157 13.69 9.48 -10.92
CA ILE A 157 13.79 10.49 -9.87
C ILE A 157 15.15 11.17 -9.90
N HIS A 158 15.25 12.40 -9.41
CA HIS A 158 16.54 13.01 -9.09
C HIS A 158 17.09 12.38 -7.81
N PRO A 159 18.37 11.94 -7.76
CA PRO A 159 18.95 11.25 -6.60
C PRO A 159 18.73 11.95 -5.26
N GLU A 160 18.83 13.28 -5.22
CA GLU A 160 18.66 14.07 -4.00
C GLU A 160 17.20 14.26 -3.54
N ARG A 161 16.22 13.86 -4.38
CA ARG A 161 14.77 14.01 -4.11
C ARG A 161 14.10 12.72 -3.67
N VAL A 162 14.86 11.66 -3.48
CA VAL A 162 14.32 10.36 -3.05
C VAL A 162 13.69 10.52 -1.67
N LEU A 163 12.44 10.10 -1.53
CA LEU A 163 11.76 9.96 -0.25
C LEU A 163 11.94 8.52 0.23
N SER A 164 12.32 8.35 1.48
CA SER A 164 12.64 7.04 2.07
C SER A 164 12.18 6.94 3.52
N ASN A 165 12.03 5.73 4.00
CA ASN A 165 11.55 5.43 5.35
C ASN A 165 12.46 5.94 6.48
N ASP A 166 13.74 6.20 6.22
CA ASP A 166 14.77 6.51 7.22
C ASP A 166 14.91 8.01 7.57
N ARG A 167 13.98 8.85 7.09
CA ARG A 167 14.10 10.32 7.20
C ARG A 167 13.09 11.01 8.11
N ALA A 168 12.18 10.27 8.75
CA ALA A 168 11.24 10.84 9.71
C ALA A 168 11.99 11.40 10.94
N GLN A 169 11.55 12.54 11.48
CA GLN A 169 12.22 13.23 12.58
C GLN A 169 11.24 13.55 13.71
N PRO A 170 11.73 13.63 14.97
CA PRO A 170 10.92 14.14 16.08
C PRO A 170 10.32 15.51 15.76
N GLY A 171 9.04 15.68 16.05
CA GLY A 171 8.27 16.88 15.72
C GLY A 171 7.56 16.82 14.36
N ASP A 172 7.70 15.72 13.62
CA ASP A 172 6.89 15.49 12.43
C ASP A 172 5.47 15.03 12.81
N TRP A 173 4.50 15.37 11.96
CA TRP A 173 3.15 14.84 11.99
C TRP A 173 2.98 13.79 10.89
N LEU A 174 2.14 12.78 11.18
CA LEU A 174 1.82 11.72 10.26
C LEU A 174 0.51 12.03 9.53
N ILE A 175 0.56 12.00 8.20
CA ILE A 175 -0.62 12.22 7.34
C ILE A 175 -0.88 10.95 6.54
N LEU A 176 -2.14 10.45 6.60
CA LEU A 176 -2.63 9.32 5.79
C LEU A 176 -3.59 9.86 4.73
N THR A 177 -3.50 9.37 3.48
CA THR A 177 -4.23 9.95 2.33
C THR A 177 -5.45 9.16 1.85
N LYS A 178 -5.59 7.90 2.21
CA LYS A 178 -6.79 7.06 1.93
C LYS A 178 -7.26 6.40 3.22
N PRO A 179 -8.55 6.08 3.34
CA PRO A 179 -9.08 5.38 4.51
C PRO A 179 -8.63 3.93 4.57
N LEU A 180 -8.60 3.36 5.77
CA LEU A 180 -8.37 1.94 6.03
C LEU A 180 -9.67 1.13 5.89
N GLY A 181 -9.52 -0.21 5.81
CA GLY A 181 -10.64 -1.14 5.77
C GLY A 181 -10.82 -1.86 4.44
N LEU A 182 -9.93 -1.62 3.47
CA LEU A 182 -10.03 -2.21 2.12
C LEU A 182 -9.91 -3.74 2.16
N GLY A 183 -9.02 -4.30 3.00
CA GLY A 183 -8.85 -5.74 3.13
C GLY A 183 -10.06 -6.42 3.80
N ILE A 184 -10.63 -5.81 4.81
CA ILE A 184 -11.84 -6.28 5.48
C ILE A 184 -13.02 -6.29 4.49
N ILE A 185 -13.24 -5.19 3.76
CA ILE A 185 -14.35 -5.08 2.80
C ILE A 185 -14.19 -6.08 1.64
N THR A 186 -13.00 -6.19 1.04
CA THR A 186 -12.75 -7.15 -0.04
C THR A 186 -12.91 -8.59 0.42
N THR A 187 -12.56 -8.89 1.69
CA THR A 187 -12.78 -10.22 2.29
C THR A 187 -14.27 -10.50 2.49
N ALA A 188 -15.05 -9.53 2.99
CA ALA A 188 -16.51 -9.66 3.12
C ALA A 188 -17.16 -9.89 1.76
N ALA A 189 -16.75 -9.14 0.72
CA ALA A 189 -17.26 -9.32 -0.64
C ALA A 189 -16.92 -10.71 -1.21
N LYS A 190 -15.67 -11.18 -1.05
CA LYS A 190 -15.24 -12.52 -1.47
C LYS A 190 -16.08 -13.63 -0.83
N ASN A 191 -16.43 -13.47 0.44
CA ASN A 191 -17.23 -14.43 1.19
C ASN A 191 -18.74 -14.31 0.92
N GLY A 192 -19.19 -13.32 0.15
CA GLY A 192 -20.62 -13.05 -0.08
C GLY A 192 -21.30 -12.36 1.12
N GLU A 193 -20.54 -11.72 1.98
CA GLU A 193 -20.96 -11.08 3.23
C GLU A 193 -21.01 -9.53 3.14
N ASP A 194 -20.77 -8.96 1.95
CA ASP A 194 -20.84 -7.50 1.70
C ASP A 194 -22.29 -6.99 1.68
N ARG A 195 -22.96 -7.08 2.82
CA ARG A 195 -24.37 -6.70 2.99
C ARG A 195 -24.65 -5.20 2.83
N LEU A 196 -23.63 -4.36 2.92
CA LEU A 196 -23.72 -2.91 2.77
C LEU A 196 -23.38 -2.44 1.34
N GLY A 197 -22.92 -3.34 0.45
CA GLY A 197 -22.50 -2.99 -0.90
C GLY A 197 -21.23 -2.13 -0.94
N ALA A 198 -20.37 -2.25 0.07
CA ALA A 198 -19.20 -1.40 0.27
C ALA A 198 -18.08 -1.66 -0.73
N ILE A 199 -18.10 -2.80 -1.44
CA ILE A 199 -17.08 -3.14 -2.43
C ILE A 199 -16.97 -2.08 -3.54
N ALA A 200 -18.06 -1.42 -3.92
CA ALA A 200 -18.04 -0.39 -4.95
C ALA A 200 -17.23 0.85 -4.51
N GLU A 201 -17.38 1.27 -3.24
CA GLU A 201 -16.58 2.36 -2.66
C GLU A 201 -15.10 1.95 -2.52
N ALA A 202 -14.85 0.75 -2.00
CA ALA A 202 -13.50 0.21 -1.88
C ALA A 202 -12.78 0.15 -3.24
N LEU A 203 -13.45 -0.30 -4.31
CA LEU A 203 -12.92 -0.30 -5.67
C LEU A 203 -12.53 1.09 -6.16
N LYS A 204 -13.38 2.08 -5.95
CA LYS A 204 -13.09 3.48 -6.31
C LYS A 204 -11.82 3.98 -5.60
N ILE A 205 -11.66 3.67 -4.32
CA ILE A 205 -10.48 4.04 -3.53
C ILE A 205 -9.24 3.29 -4.04
N MET A 206 -9.32 1.97 -4.24
CA MET A 206 -8.21 1.15 -4.69
C MET A 206 -7.72 1.53 -6.10
N THR A 207 -8.63 1.89 -7.00
CA THR A 207 -8.28 2.31 -8.37
C THR A 207 -7.80 3.76 -8.47
N THR A 208 -7.96 4.58 -7.42
CA THR A 208 -7.43 5.95 -7.38
C THR A 208 -5.90 5.93 -7.25
N LEU A 209 -5.20 6.56 -8.21
CA LEU A 209 -3.74 6.69 -8.20
C LEU A 209 -3.27 7.58 -7.04
N ASN A 210 -2.17 7.21 -6.40
CA ASN A 210 -1.53 8.03 -5.36
C ASN A 210 -0.73 9.23 -5.93
N ARG A 211 -0.78 9.45 -7.26
CA ARG A 211 -0.05 10.51 -7.97
C ARG A 211 -0.30 11.91 -7.38
N ALA A 212 -1.56 12.30 -7.23
CA ALA A 212 -1.90 13.65 -6.76
C ALA A 212 -1.37 13.93 -5.35
N ALA A 213 -1.46 12.95 -4.45
CA ALA A 213 -0.90 13.06 -3.11
C ALA A 213 0.63 13.12 -3.14
N ALA A 214 1.28 12.26 -3.91
CA ALA A 214 2.75 12.26 -4.05
C ALA A 214 3.28 13.59 -4.60
N GLU A 215 2.63 14.17 -5.62
CA GLU A 215 2.99 15.48 -6.17
C GLU A 215 2.90 16.60 -5.13
N VAL A 216 1.91 16.56 -4.21
CA VAL A 216 1.83 17.49 -3.09
C VAL A 216 2.99 17.26 -2.14
N PHE A 217 3.21 16.03 -1.68
CA PHE A 217 4.28 15.69 -0.74
C PHE A 217 5.68 16.04 -1.28
N CYS A 218 5.95 15.82 -2.56
CA CYS A 218 7.22 16.21 -3.18
C CYS A 218 7.47 17.74 -3.15
N ARG A 219 6.41 18.57 -3.13
CA ARG A 219 6.54 20.05 -3.13
C ARG A 219 6.72 20.66 -1.75
N VAL A 220 6.22 20.00 -0.69
CA VAL A 220 6.09 20.58 0.64
C VAL A 220 7.18 20.15 1.64
N GLY A 221 8.27 19.56 1.17
CA GLY A 221 9.39 19.17 2.04
C GLY A 221 9.06 18.01 2.97
N THR A 222 8.23 17.07 2.53
CA THR A 222 7.99 15.78 3.19
C THR A 222 9.31 15.11 3.49
N ARG A 223 9.46 14.52 4.68
CA ARG A 223 10.70 13.89 5.12
C ARG A 223 10.75 12.42 4.80
N ALA A 224 9.71 11.67 5.20
CA ALA A 224 9.58 10.26 4.89
C ALA A 224 8.20 9.98 4.30
N LEU A 225 8.13 9.02 3.39
CA LEU A 225 6.92 8.66 2.66
C LEU A 225 6.94 7.15 2.40
N THR A 226 5.81 6.49 2.57
CA THR A 226 5.56 5.11 2.17
C THR A 226 4.10 4.97 1.74
N ASP A 227 3.75 3.95 0.98
CA ASP A 227 2.37 3.59 0.78
C ASP A 227 1.91 2.53 1.80
N VAL A 228 0.61 2.47 2.07
CA VAL A 228 0.04 1.54 3.03
C VAL A 228 -0.61 0.39 2.27
N THR A 229 0.05 -0.78 2.28
CA THR A 229 -0.41 -1.97 1.58
C THR A 229 -0.56 -3.19 2.52
N GLY A 230 -0.05 -4.34 2.14
CA GLY A 230 -0.33 -5.63 2.77
C GLY A 230 0.04 -5.76 4.25
N PHE A 231 0.94 -4.95 4.77
CA PHE A 231 1.32 -4.97 6.19
C PHE A 231 0.44 -4.06 7.07
N GLY A 232 -0.55 -3.39 6.48
CA GLY A 232 -1.43 -2.46 7.17
C GLY A 232 -0.73 -1.17 7.61
N LEU A 233 -1.49 -0.21 8.13
CA LEU A 233 -0.95 1.07 8.57
C LEU A 233 0.22 0.89 9.55
N LEU A 234 0.01 0.09 10.60
CA LEU A 234 1.02 -0.07 11.66
C LEU A 234 2.26 -0.84 11.20
N GLY A 235 2.14 -1.74 10.22
CA GLY A 235 3.28 -2.47 9.66
C GLY A 235 4.19 -1.57 8.82
N HIS A 236 3.62 -0.72 7.97
CA HIS A 236 4.37 0.26 7.18
C HIS A 236 4.94 1.36 8.08
N LEU A 237 4.18 1.87 9.05
CA LEU A 237 4.69 2.81 10.04
C LEU A 237 5.84 2.22 10.87
N ARG A 238 5.77 0.92 11.23
CA ARG A 238 6.87 0.24 11.93
C ARG A 238 8.16 0.27 11.10
N ASN A 239 8.10 0.07 9.79
CA ASN A 239 9.29 0.17 8.94
C ASN A 239 9.89 1.59 8.99
N MET A 240 9.05 2.62 8.89
CA MET A 240 9.47 4.02 8.97
C MET A 240 10.12 4.35 10.33
N VAL A 241 9.49 3.99 11.46
CA VAL A 241 10.04 4.34 12.80
C VAL A 241 11.32 3.57 13.13
N VAL A 242 11.44 2.34 12.65
CA VAL A 242 12.67 1.54 12.83
C VAL A 242 13.80 2.10 11.99
N ALA A 243 13.57 2.39 10.71
CA ALA A 243 14.58 2.96 9.81
C ALA A 243 15.03 4.35 10.28
N SER A 244 14.11 5.21 10.70
CA SER A 244 14.38 6.56 11.20
C SER A 244 14.85 6.60 12.66
N ARG A 245 14.76 5.51 13.41
CA ARG A 245 15.09 5.42 14.84
C ARG A 245 14.31 6.42 15.71
N VAL A 246 13.02 6.50 15.48
CA VAL A 246 12.07 7.39 16.15
C VAL A 246 10.92 6.61 16.77
N HIS A 247 10.05 7.30 17.49
CA HIS A 247 8.79 6.79 18.03
C HIS A 247 7.61 7.44 17.32
N ALA A 248 6.51 6.71 17.12
CA ALA A 248 5.27 7.25 16.60
C ALA A 248 4.13 7.11 17.62
N THR A 249 3.29 8.14 17.73
CA THR A 249 2.00 8.06 18.43
C THR A 249 0.88 8.23 17.40
N ILE A 250 -0.03 7.27 17.34
CA ILE A 250 -1.23 7.29 16.49
C ILE A 250 -2.46 7.60 17.35
N CYS A 251 -3.28 8.54 16.90
CA CYS A 251 -4.58 8.86 17.48
C CYS A 251 -5.67 8.12 16.69
N PHE A 252 -6.21 7.03 17.24
CA PHE A 252 -7.13 6.13 16.55
C PHE A 252 -8.36 6.83 15.97
N ASP A 253 -8.98 7.74 16.74
CA ASP A 253 -10.19 8.45 16.30
C ASP A 253 -9.93 9.44 15.15
N GLN A 254 -8.66 9.74 14.85
CA GLN A 254 -8.26 10.58 13.71
C GLN A 254 -7.92 9.78 12.46
N VAL A 255 -7.77 8.44 12.58
CA VAL A 255 -7.50 7.58 11.43
C VAL A 255 -8.76 7.43 10.58
N PRO A 256 -8.74 7.82 9.29
CA PRO A 256 -9.87 7.60 8.41
C PRO A 256 -10.05 6.09 8.18
N VAL A 257 -11.22 5.58 8.52
CA VAL A 257 -11.62 4.18 8.36
C VAL A 257 -12.98 4.14 7.72
N LEU A 258 -13.17 3.27 6.72
CA LEU A 258 -14.45 3.07 6.07
C LEU A 258 -15.48 2.50 7.06
N ASP A 259 -16.68 3.09 7.11
CA ASP A 259 -17.73 2.69 8.06
C ASP A 259 -18.09 1.22 7.93
N ALA A 260 -18.17 0.70 6.71
CA ALA A 260 -18.45 -0.70 6.46
C ALA A 260 -17.37 -1.62 7.05
N ALA A 261 -16.09 -1.22 7.05
CA ALA A 261 -15.03 -2.00 7.65
C ALA A 261 -15.18 -2.09 9.18
N ARG A 262 -15.63 -1.01 9.84
CA ARG A 262 -15.97 -1.01 11.26
C ARG A 262 -17.10 -1.97 11.61
N GLU A 263 -18.05 -2.16 10.69
CA GLU A 263 -19.14 -3.12 10.87
C GLU A 263 -18.72 -4.56 10.57
N TYR A 264 -17.86 -4.76 9.55
CA TYR A 264 -17.47 -6.11 9.13
C TYR A 264 -16.39 -6.73 10.02
N VAL A 265 -15.54 -5.93 10.65
CA VAL A 265 -14.51 -6.46 11.58
C VAL A 265 -15.14 -7.11 12.81
N LYS A 266 -16.33 -6.66 13.21
CA LYS A 266 -17.09 -7.25 14.33
C LYS A 266 -17.39 -8.71 14.06
N GLY A 267 -17.05 -9.58 15.00
CA GLY A 267 -17.28 -11.01 14.85
C GLY A 267 -16.25 -11.77 14.03
N GLY A 268 -15.08 -11.18 13.77
CA GLY A 268 -13.93 -11.88 13.15
C GLY A 268 -13.85 -11.75 11.63
N GLY A 269 -14.48 -10.73 11.03
CA GLY A 269 -14.51 -10.50 9.58
C GLY A 269 -13.20 -10.00 8.96
N ALA A 270 -12.10 -9.91 9.72
CA ALA A 270 -10.81 -9.48 9.19
C ALA A 270 -10.11 -10.61 8.41
N PRO A 271 -9.35 -10.29 7.32
CA PRO A 271 -8.58 -11.27 6.58
C PRO A 271 -7.45 -11.89 7.40
N GLY A 272 -7.02 -13.11 7.04
CA GLY A 272 -5.93 -13.81 7.73
C GLY A 272 -4.62 -13.01 7.75
N GLY A 273 -4.34 -12.21 6.73
CA GLY A 273 -3.20 -11.28 6.68
C GLY A 273 -3.24 -10.23 7.78
N THR A 274 -4.42 -9.66 8.06
CA THR A 274 -4.64 -8.69 9.13
C THR A 274 -4.32 -9.28 10.51
N TYR A 275 -4.79 -10.50 10.79
CA TYR A 275 -4.43 -11.21 12.02
C TYR A 275 -2.93 -11.52 12.09
N ALA A 276 -2.30 -11.85 10.98
CA ALA A 276 -0.86 -12.10 10.94
C ALA A 276 -0.06 -10.81 11.22
N ASN A 277 -0.48 -9.68 10.66
CA ASN A 277 0.09 -8.36 10.93
C ASN A 277 -0.04 -8.00 12.42
N HIS A 278 -1.24 -8.16 13.00
CA HIS A 278 -1.48 -7.86 14.41
C HIS A 278 -0.57 -8.69 15.34
N ARG A 279 -0.44 -10.01 15.08
CA ARG A 279 0.48 -10.86 15.86
C ARG A 279 1.94 -10.46 15.71
N PHE A 280 2.38 -10.15 14.50
CA PHE A 280 3.76 -9.70 14.23
C PHE A 280 4.09 -8.41 14.96
N LEU A 281 3.13 -7.50 15.08
CA LEU A 281 3.31 -6.18 15.66
C LEU A 281 3.22 -6.15 17.20
N ALA A 282 2.88 -7.26 17.86
CA ALA A 282 2.68 -7.33 19.32
C ALA A 282 3.88 -6.81 20.13
N ASP A 283 5.11 -7.04 19.64
CA ASP A 283 6.33 -6.56 20.31
C ASP A 283 6.69 -5.10 19.95
N TRP A 284 5.99 -4.47 19.00
CA TRP A 284 6.33 -3.15 18.45
C TRP A 284 5.33 -2.07 18.81
N VAL A 285 4.09 -2.47 19.11
CA VAL A 285 2.96 -1.55 19.28
C VAL A 285 2.38 -1.70 20.69
N SER A 286 2.19 -0.58 21.36
CA SER A 286 1.45 -0.49 22.63
C SER A 286 0.11 0.18 22.38
N TYR A 287 -0.98 -0.46 22.78
CA TYR A 287 -2.34 0.06 22.63
C TYR A 287 -2.86 0.57 23.98
N ALA A 288 -3.57 1.70 23.95
CA ALA A 288 -4.30 2.18 25.12
C ALA A 288 -5.37 1.16 25.54
N PRO A 289 -5.68 1.03 26.86
CA PRO A 289 -6.57 -0.01 27.38
C PRO A 289 -8.02 0.08 26.88
N ASP A 290 -8.45 1.22 26.35
CA ASP A 290 -9.78 1.49 25.82
C ASP A 290 -9.91 1.17 24.30
N LEU A 291 -8.85 0.67 23.67
CA LEU A 291 -8.85 0.18 22.29
C LEU A 291 -9.06 -1.35 22.32
N ASP A 292 -10.22 -1.79 21.85
CA ASP A 292 -10.53 -3.20 21.78
C ASP A 292 -9.80 -3.91 20.61
N GLN A 293 -10.01 -5.22 20.47
CA GLN A 293 -9.35 -6.00 19.44
C GLN A 293 -9.78 -5.59 18.02
N ASP A 294 -11.03 -5.20 17.83
CA ASP A 294 -11.54 -4.77 16.52
C ASP A 294 -10.90 -3.45 16.09
N ASP A 295 -10.72 -2.50 17.03
CA ASP A 295 -9.97 -1.26 16.80
C ASP A 295 -8.52 -1.54 16.37
N GLN A 296 -7.86 -2.48 17.05
CA GLN A 296 -6.48 -2.88 16.75
C GLN A 296 -6.37 -3.55 15.37
N LEU A 297 -7.34 -4.42 15.02
CA LEU A 297 -7.38 -5.09 13.72
C LEU A 297 -7.59 -4.10 12.57
N LEU A 298 -8.41 -3.05 12.74
CA LEU A 298 -8.58 -2.00 11.73
C LEU A 298 -7.26 -1.32 11.36
N LEU A 299 -6.40 -1.03 12.34
CA LEU A 299 -5.07 -0.43 12.11
C LEU A 299 -4.07 -1.40 11.48
N CYS A 300 -4.28 -2.71 11.65
CA CYS A 300 -3.47 -3.78 11.08
C CYS A 300 -4.03 -4.30 9.75
N ASP A 301 -5.19 -3.76 9.27
CA ASP A 301 -5.87 -4.28 8.09
C ASP A 301 -4.99 -4.19 6.85
N ALA A 302 -4.82 -5.35 6.19
CA ALA A 302 -4.01 -5.47 4.99
C ALA A 302 -4.69 -4.72 3.84
N GLN A 303 -4.11 -3.60 3.42
CA GLN A 303 -4.63 -2.80 2.32
C GLN A 303 -4.12 -3.31 0.98
N THR A 304 -4.93 -3.20 -0.07
CA THR A 304 -4.50 -3.31 -1.46
C THR A 304 -4.69 -1.94 -2.10
N SER A 305 -3.65 -1.38 -2.69
CA SER A 305 -3.64 -0.03 -3.27
C SER A 305 -4.15 1.03 -2.26
N GLY A 306 -3.65 0.98 -1.05
CA GLY A 306 -3.97 1.95 0.00
C GLY A 306 -3.38 3.33 -0.25
N GLY A 307 -3.48 4.21 0.74
CA GLY A 307 -2.99 5.58 0.65
C GLY A 307 -1.51 5.71 0.98
N LEU A 308 -0.99 6.92 0.80
CA LEU A 308 0.35 7.30 1.25
C LEU A 308 0.31 7.67 2.74
N LEU A 309 1.35 7.26 3.46
CA LEU A 309 1.66 7.68 4.83
C LEU A 309 2.91 8.56 4.79
N ALA A 310 2.75 9.82 5.16
CA ALA A 310 3.82 10.82 5.11
C ALA A 310 4.19 11.34 6.50
N ALA A 311 5.49 11.51 6.77
CA ALA A 311 6.00 12.29 7.89
C ALA A 311 6.35 13.70 7.41
N VAL A 312 5.68 14.72 7.94
CA VAL A 312 5.85 16.12 7.54
C VAL A 312 6.10 17.01 8.76
N PRO A 313 6.91 18.08 8.66
CA PRO A 313 7.07 19.01 9.75
C PRO A 313 5.73 19.54 10.26
N ALA A 314 5.46 19.51 11.57
CA ALA A 314 4.17 19.92 12.16
C ALA A 314 3.74 21.32 11.71
N ALA A 315 4.69 22.25 11.55
CA ALA A 315 4.41 23.62 11.10
C ALA A 315 3.82 23.70 9.68
N GLN A 316 4.06 22.67 8.84
CA GLN A 316 3.58 22.61 7.46
C GLN A 316 2.30 21.78 7.29
N ALA A 317 1.92 20.97 8.29
CA ALA A 317 0.85 19.98 8.15
C ALA A 317 -0.50 20.59 7.71
N LYS A 318 -0.86 21.78 8.20
CA LYS A 318 -2.10 22.46 7.80
C LYS A 318 -2.09 22.89 6.33
N GLU A 319 -0.95 23.39 5.85
CA GLU A 319 -0.78 23.76 4.45
C GLU A 319 -0.79 22.51 3.54
N VAL A 320 -0.15 21.45 3.99
CA VAL A 320 -0.16 20.14 3.29
C VAL A 320 -1.57 19.60 3.16
N LEU A 321 -2.36 19.56 4.25
CA LEU A 321 -3.76 19.11 4.20
C LEU A 321 -4.60 19.95 3.24
N LYS A 322 -4.41 21.29 3.27
CA LYS A 322 -5.10 22.19 2.34
C LYS A 322 -4.73 21.85 0.88
N ALA A 323 -3.44 21.71 0.59
CA ALA A 323 -2.97 21.37 -0.76
C ALA A 323 -3.46 19.98 -1.23
N LEU A 324 -3.53 18.99 -0.33
CA LEU A 324 -4.11 17.67 -0.61
C LEU A 324 -5.61 17.78 -0.95
N GLY A 325 -6.36 18.57 -0.19
CA GLY A 325 -7.78 18.82 -0.48
C GLY A 325 -7.98 19.50 -1.84
N GLU A 326 -7.18 20.52 -2.17
CA GLU A 326 -7.19 21.20 -3.48
C GLU A 326 -6.81 20.26 -4.63
N ALA A 327 -5.96 19.26 -4.38
CA ALA A 327 -5.58 18.22 -5.34
C ALA A 327 -6.61 17.06 -5.44
N GLY A 328 -7.74 17.15 -4.71
CA GLY A 328 -8.80 16.13 -4.74
C GLY A 328 -8.56 14.92 -3.83
N VAL A 329 -7.60 14.98 -2.91
CA VAL A 329 -7.33 13.91 -1.93
C VAL A 329 -8.26 14.08 -0.73
N ALA A 330 -9.49 13.59 -0.85
CA ALA A 330 -10.60 13.91 0.05
C ALA A 330 -10.49 13.32 1.47
N HIS A 331 -9.72 12.22 1.63
CA HIS A 331 -9.62 11.48 2.90
C HIS A 331 -8.33 11.77 3.67
N ALA A 332 -7.54 12.75 3.22
CA ALA A 332 -6.29 13.07 3.89
C ALA A 332 -6.51 13.58 5.32
N ALA A 333 -5.85 12.98 6.30
CA ALA A 333 -5.96 13.35 7.71
C ALA A 333 -4.61 13.28 8.42
N VAL A 334 -4.39 14.16 9.39
CA VAL A 334 -3.33 13.98 10.38
C VAL A 334 -3.79 12.91 11.35
N ILE A 335 -2.99 11.85 11.49
CA ILE A 335 -3.35 10.68 12.29
C ILE A 335 -2.43 10.45 13.50
N GLY A 336 -1.35 11.23 13.62
CA GLY A 336 -0.38 11.03 14.68
C GLY A 336 0.83 11.94 14.56
N SER A 337 1.80 11.69 15.41
CA SER A 337 3.04 12.46 15.49
C SER A 337 4.26 11.56 15.75
N ILE A 338 5.44 12.13 15.46
CA ILE A 338 6.75 11.50 15.67
C ILE A 338 7.46 12.16 16.84
N SER A 339 8.02 11.34 17.74
CA SER A 339 8.87 11.77 18.85
C SER A 339 10.20 10.99 18.88
N ALA A 340 11.13 11.37 19.75
CA ALA A 340 12.45 10.72 19.82
C ALA A 340 12.40 9.34 20.49
N ASP A 341 11.64 9.20 21.57
CA ASP A 341 11.72 8.04 22.46
C ASP A 341 10.34 7.39 22.73
N PRO A 342 10.33 6.09 22.89
CA PRO A 342 11.39 5.11 22.67
C PRO A 342 11.54 4.75 21.18
N PRO A 343 12.78 4.69 20.63
CA PRO A 343 12.98 4.50 19.20
C PRO A 343 12.48 3.13 18.71
N GLY A 344 11.96 3.11 17.48
CA GLY A 344 11.45 1.90 16.82
C GLY A 344 10.16 1.37 17.42
N ARG A 345 9.40 2.17 18.19
CA ARG A 345 8.15 1.79 18.84
C ARG A 345 6.99 2.65 18.37
N ILE A 346 5.78 2.12 18.52
CA ILE A 346 4.53 2.80 18.19
C ILE A 346 3.62 2.74 19.41
N SER A 347 3.03 3.86 19.77
CA SER A 347 1.93 3.94 20.73
C SER A 347 0.63 4.27 19.99
N VAL A 348 -0.45 3.59 20.32
CA VAL A 348 -1.78 3.91 19.81
C VAL A 348 -2.65 4.35 20.97
N VAL A 349 -3.19 5.55 20.88
CA VAL A 349 -4.14 6.14 21.85
C VAL A 349 -5.47 6.36 21.14
N ARG A 350 -6.59 6.39 21.89
CA ARG A 350 -7.89 6.67 21.30
C ARG A 350 -7.97 8.13 20.83
N GLN A 351 -7.69 9.07 21.73
CA GLN A 351 -7.64 10.50 21.46
C GLN A 351 -6.33 11.08 21.98
N GLY A 352 -5.79 12.10 21.32
CA GLY A 352 -4.58 12.80 21.72
C GLY A 352 -4.57 14.22 21.17
N ASP A 353 -3.89 15.11 21.86
CA ASP A 353 -3.58 16.46 21.36
C ASP A 353 -2.42 16.34 20.36
N LEU A 354 -2.68 16.64 19.08
CA LEU A 354 -1.69 16.74 18.00
C LEU A 354 -1.32 18.21 17.79
#